data_9edf3432ac0a66a82c80ac6faa0a51b4
#
_entry.id   9edf3432ac0a66a82c80ac6faa0a51b4
#
_cell.length_a   1.000
_cell.length_b   1.000
_cell.length_c   1.000
_cell.angle_alpha   90.00
_cell.angle_beta   90.00
_cell.angle_gamma   90.00
#
_symmetry.space_group_name_H-M   'P 1'
#
loop_
_entity.id
_entity.type
_entity.pdbx_description
1 polymer ?
#
loop_
_entity_poly.entity_id
_entity_poly.type
_entity_poly.pdbx_seq_one_letter_code
_entity_poly.pdbx_strand_id
1 'polypeptide(L)'
;MAKQGAKSDRSGKDTDRTQVLSPSGQKPLILKKARFVVNTGRDKGKEIVLHKPLVTVGTLPENDLVLTDPTVSRSHAVVEEKAGGYVLRDLNSTNGTFLDGVRIREGYLAAGSLIRLGQTEMTFSPLEERIETVQSSADRFGELIGSSTPMREVFGILERVAPTDIAVLIQ
;
A
#
# COMPACT_ATOMS: atom_id res chain seq x y z
N MET A 1 61.05 -19.83 18.93
CA MET A 1 60.71 -18.61 18.11
C MET A 1 59.24 -18.63 17.80
N ALA A 2 58.49 -17.77 18.47
CA ALA A 2 57.05 -17.62 18.36
C ALA A 2 56.70 -16.74 17.17
N LYS A 3 55.68 -17.06 16.37
CA LYS A 3 54.96 -16.10 15.56
C LYS A 3 53.47 -16.23 15.83
N GLN A 4 52.96 -15.24 16.52
CA GLN A 4 51.54 -14.97 16.71
C GLN A 4 50.89 -14.58 15.40
N GLY A 5 49.83 -15.29 15.03
CA GLY A 5 48.92 -14.93 13.94
C GLY A 5 47.77 -14.11 14.51
N ALA A 6 47.64 -12.89 14.06
CA ALA A 6 46.56 -11.96 14.44
C ALA A 6 45.24 -12.41 13.83
N LYS A 7 44.20 -12.59 14.67
CA LYS A 7 42.80 -12.69 14.26
C LYS A 7 42.29 -11.30 13.85
N SER A 8 41.94 -11.11 12.60
CA SER A 8 41.19 -9.96 12.16
C SER A 8 39.71 -10.13 12.53
N ASP A 9 39.29 -9.38 13.50
CA ASP A 9 37.90 -9.15 13.88
C ASP A 9 37.24 -8.32 12.77
N ARG A 10 36.32 -8.93 12.01
CA ARG A 10 35.45 -8.21 11.09
C ARG A 10 34.15 -7.91 11.82
N SER A 11 34.17 -6.85 12.61
CA SER A 11 32.97 -6.20 13.10
C SER A 11 32.09 -5.79 11.94
N GLY A 12 30.95 -6.49 11.80
CA GLY A 12 29.88 -6.10 10.89
C GLY A 12 29.34 -4.72 11.29
N LYS A 13 29.41 -3.79 10.36
CA LYS A 13 28.71 -2.51 10.47
C LYS A 13 27.20 -2.79 10.45
N ASP A 14 26.63 -2.76 11.63
CA ASP A 14 25.19 -2.63 11.83
C ASP A 14 24.80 -1.27 11.22
N THR A 15 24.04 -1.33 10.13
CA THR A 15 23.54 -0.13 9.45
C THR A 15 22.53 0.52 10.38
N ASP A 16 22.98 1.60 10.99
CA ASP A 16 22.24 2.51 11.86
C ASP A 16 20.96 2.98 11.15
N ARG A 17 19.86 2.24 11.38
CA ARG A 17 18.53 2.68 11.02
C ARG A 17 18.16 3.78 11.98
N THR A 18 18.22 5.01 11.53
CA THR A 18 17.70 6.16 12.27
C THR A 18 16.24 5.90 12.64
N GLN A 19 16.01 5.47 13.86
CA GLN A 19 14.68 5.39 14.43
C GLN A 19 14.25 6.81 14.77
N VAL A 20 13.26 7.32 14.06
CA VAL A 20 12.59 8.56 14.49
C VAL A 20 11.78 8.20 15.74
N LEU A 21 12.34 8.53 16.90
CA LEU A 21 11.62 8.43 18.17
C LEU A 21 10.58 9.56 18.22
N SER A 22 9.31 9.22 18.06
CA SER A 22 8.23 10.14 18.41
C SER A 22 8.31 10.45 19.91
N PRO A 23 8.08 11.69 20.33
CA PRO A 23 8.23 12.11 21.73
C PRO A 23 7.40 11.30 22.75
N SER A 24 6.43 10.53 22.29
CA SER A 24 5.51 9.71 23.10
C SER A 24 5.80 8.21 23.06
N GLY A 25 6.84 7.73 22.36
CA GLY A 25 7.13 6.30 22.23
C GLY A 25 6.11 5.51 21.41
N GLN A 26 5.13 6.17 20.81
CA GLN A 26 4.04 5.57 20.04
C GLN A 26 4.46 5.38 18.58
N LYS A 27 4.22 4.18 18.05
CA LYS A 27 4.39 3.93 16.61
C LYS A 27 3.22 4.58 15.86
N PRO A 28 3.48 5.45 14.87
CA PRO A 28 2.41 6.02 14.07
C PRO A 28 1.65 4.88 13.36
N LEU A 29 0.32 4.97 13.33
CA LEU A 29 -0.49 4.11 12.47
C LEU A 29 -0.26 4.57 11.04
N ILE A 30 0.30 3.68 10.22
CA ILE A 30 0.52 3.95 8.79
C ILE A 30 -0.62 3.27 8.02
N LEU A 31 -1.54 4.07 7.48
CA LEU A 31 -2.50 3.58 6.52
C LEU A 31 -1.83 3.52 5.15
N LYS A 32 -1.69 2.31 4.63
CA LYS A 32 -1.21 2.09 3.28
C LYS A 32 -2.39 2.23 2.33
N LYS A 33 -2.30 3.18 1.44
CA LYS A 33 -3.22 3.37 0.32
C LYS A 33 -2.40 3.32 -0.96
N ALA A 34 -3.04 3.11 -2.08
CA ALA A 34 -2.38 3.22 -3.37
C ALA A 34 -3.27 3.97 -4.34
N ARG A 35 -2.65 4.64 -5.31
CA ARG A 35 -3.34 5.37 -6.36
C ARG A 35 -2.83 4.93 -7.71
N PHE A 36 -3.74 4.73 -8.64
CA PHE A 36 -3.46 4.66 -10.06
C PHE A 36 -3.90 5.93 -10.76
N VAL A 37 -3.07 6.41 -11.68
CA VAL A 37 -3.38 7.52 -12.58
C VAL A 37 -3.26 7.02 -14.01
N VAL A 38 -4.33 7.10 -14.79
CA VAL A 38 -4.31 6.69 -16.21
C VAL A 38 -3.66 7.80 -17.02
N ASN A 39 -2.54 7.49 -17.68
CA ASN A 39 -1.71 8.45 -18.42
C ASN A 39 -2.11 8.56 -19.88
N THR A 40 -2.56 7.47 -20.48
CA THR A 40 -2.87 7.37 -21.92
C THR A 40 -4.18 6.63 -22.17
N GLY A 41 -4.64 6.66 -23.41
CA GLY A 41 -5.86 5.97 -23.82
C GLY A 41 -7.11 6.78 -23.59
N ARG A 42 -8.27 6.11 -23.72
CA ARG A 42 -9.61 6.74 -23.62
C ARG A 42 -9.94 7.23 -22.21
N ASP A 43 -9.37 6.58 -21.21
CA ASP A 43 -9.59 6.88 -19.80
C ASP A 43 -8.51 7.82 -19.21
N LYS A 44 -7.72 8.50 -20.05
CA LYS A 44 -6.67 9.41 -19.62
C LYS A 44 -7.16 10.44 -18.60
N GLY A 45 -6.43 10.57 -17.51
CA GLY A 45 -6.75 11.47 -16.39
C GLY A 45 -7.65 10.85 -15.33
N LYS A 46 -8.13 9.62 -15.55
CA LYS A 46 -8.86 8.87 -14.53
C LYS A 46 -7.92 8.48 -13.40
N GLU A 47 -8.33 8.81 -12.19
CA GLU A 47 -7.61 8.43 -10.98
C GLU A 47 -8.46 7.48 -10.15
N ILE A 48 -7.81 6.52 -9.52
CA ILE A 48 -8.42 5.62 -8.56
C ILE A 48 -7.54 5.47 -7.33
N VAL A 49 -8.12 5.67 -6.16
CA VAL A 49 -7.46 5.38 -4.89
C VAL A 49 -7.94 4.02 -4.41
N LEU A 50 -7.00 3.15 -4.13
CA LEU A 50 -7.28 1.80 -3.66
C LEU A 50 -7.52 1.83 -2.15
N HIS A 51 -8.71 1.43 -1.75
CA HIS A 51 -9.11 1.30 -0.35
C HIS A 51 -9.27 -0.16 0.08
N LYS A 52 -9.04 -1.10 -0.87
CA LYS A 52 -9.20 -2.53 -0.67
C LYS A 52 -7.85 -3.24 -0.81
N PRO A 53 -7.61 -4.32 -0.09
CA PRO A 53 -6.37 -5.10 -0.20
C PRO A 53 -6.24 -5.85 -1.53
N LEU A 54 -7.36 -6.00 -2.27
CA LEU A 54 -7.39 -6.62 -3.59
C LEU A 54 -8.26 -5.77 -4.51
N VAL A 55 -7.71 -5.38 -5.67
CA VAL A 55 -8.35 -4.53 -6.67
C VAL A 55 -8.26 -5.19 -8.03
N THR A 56 -9.41 -5.36 -8.69
CA THR A 56 -9.53 -5.94 -10.02
C THR A 56 -9.57 -4.86 -11.09
N VAL A 57 -8.92 -5.14 -12.22
CA VAL A 57 -8.81 -4.20 -13.35
C VAL A 57 -9.28 -4.90 -14.64
N GLY A 58 -10.15 -4.25 -15.40
CA GLY A 58 -10.63 -4.77 -16.67
C GLY A 58 -11.73 -3.92 -17.27
N THR A 59 -12.40 -4.45 -18.30
CA THR A 59 -13.48 -3.71 -19.00
C THR A 59 -14.87 -4.03 -18.45
N LEU A 60 -15.05 -5.10 -17.64
CA LEU A 60 -16.33 -5.39 -17.02
C LEU A 60 -16.68 -4.39 -15.93
N PRO A 61 -17.96 -4.03 -15.77
CA PRO A 61 -18.44 -3.12 -14.73
C PRO A 61 -18.18 -3.61 -13.30
N GLU A 62 -18.01 -4.92 -13.11
CA GLU A 62 -17.75 -5.56 -11.81
C GLU A 62 -16.31 -5.38 -11.33
N ASN A 63 -15.39 -4.89 -12.20
CA ASN A 63 -14.04 -4.57 -11.78
C ASN A 63 -14.02 -3.29 -10.92
N ASP A 64 -13.09 -3.23 -10.00
CA ASP A 64 -12.86 -2.04 -9.17
C ASP A 64 -12.31 -0.87 -10.02
N LEU A 65 -11.43 -1.15 -10.98
CA LEU A 65 -10.97 -0.21 -12.00
C LEU A 65 -11.50 -0.63 -13.37
N VAL A 66 -12.56 0.03 -13.80
CA VAL A 66 -13.14 -0.19 -15.12
C VAL A 66 -12.47 0.69 -16.16
N LEU A 67 -11.89 0.07 -17.21
CA LEU A 67 -11.27 0.74 -18.35
C LEU A 67 -12.14 0.58 -19.59
N THR A 68 -12.19 1.61 -20.43
CA THR A 68 -13.00 1.61 -21.66
C THR A 68 -12.21 1.20 -22.92
N ASP A 69 -10.92 0.87 -22.77
CA ASP A 69 -10.03 0.42 -23.84
C ASP A 69 -10.42 -0.99 -24.31
N PRO A 70 -10.84 -1.19 -25.57
CA PRO A 70 -11.23 -2.51 -26.09
C PRO A 70 -10.06 -3.50 -26.19
N THR A 71 -8.81 -3.05 -26.06
CA THR A 71 -7.63 -3.93 -26.03
C THR A 71 -7.33 -4.45 -24.62
N VAL A 72 -8.06 -3.98 -23.61
CA VAL A 72 -8.03 -4.51 -22.25
C VAL A 72 -9.03 -5.65 -22.12
N SER A 73 -8.65 -6.75 -21.50
CA SER A 73 -9.53 -7.89 -21.26
C SER A 73 -10.62 -7.57 -20.25
N ARG A 74 -11.74 -8.31 -20.30
CA ARG A 74 -12.87 -8.18 -19.37
C ARG A 74 -12.45 -8.21 -17.91
N SER A 75 -11.68 -9.23 -17.51
CA SER A 75 -10.91 -9.30 -16.28
C SER A 75 -9.44 -9.41 -16.70
N HIS A 76 -8.67 -8.34 -16.57
CA HIS A 76 -7.32 -8.26 -17.15
C HIS A 76 -6.23 -8.56 -16.12
N ALA A 77 -6.27 -7.87 -15.03
CA ALA A 77 -5.27 -7.96 -13.98
C ALA A 77 -5.88 -7.75 -12.60
N VAL A 78 -5.13 -8.11 -11.59
CA VAL A 78 -5.45 -7.85 -10.19
C VAL A 78 -4.23 -7.26 -9.49
N VAL A 79 -4.47 -6.30 -8.60
CA VAL A 79 -3.48 -5.75 -7.69
C VAL A 79 -3.83 -6.18 -6.29
N GLU A 80 -2.87 -6.76 -5.61
CA GLU A 80 -3.01 -7.32 -4.26
C GLU A 80 -1.99 -6.68 -3.32
N GLU A 81 -2.45 -6.22 -2.15
CA GLU A 81 -1.56 -5.79 -1.08
C GLU A 81 -1.03 -7.01 -0.34
N LYS A 82 0.30 -7.16 -0.29
CA LYS A 82 1.00 -8.21 0.45
C LYS A 82 1.95 -7.61 1.49
N ALA A 83 2.47 -8.44 2.39
CA ALA A 83 3.41 -7.99 3.43
C ALA A 83 4.64 -7.24 2.87
N GLY A 84 5.06 -7.55 1.63
CA GLY A 84 6.20 -6.92 0.94
C GLY A 84 5.84 -5.72 0.06
N GLY A 85 4.57 -5.31 -0.04
CA GLY A 85 4.10 -4.24 -0.91
C GLY A 85 2.96 -4.67 -1.82
N TYR A 86 2.74 -3.94 -2.90
CA TYR A 86 1.69 -4.24 -3.87
C TYR A 86 2.20 -5.15 -4.98
N VAL A 87 1.42 -6.15 -5.34
CA VAL A 87 1.72 -7.12 -6.40
C VAL A 87 0.69 -7.00 -7.50
N LEU A 88 1.14 -6.77 -8.73
CA LEU A 88 0.32 -6.82 -9.95
C LEU A 88 0.41 -8.23 -10.53
N ARG A 89 -0.74 -8.84 -10.84
CA ARG A 89 -0.82 -10.15 -11.48
C ARG A 89 -1.75 -10.12 -12.68
N ASP A 90 -1.27 -10.65 -13.80
CA ASP A 90 -2.06 -10.86 -15.03
C ASP A 90 -3.05 -12.00 -14.84
N LEU A 91 -4.29 -11.81 -15.23
CA LEU A 91 -5.37 -12.79 -15.18
C LEU A 91 -5.53 -13.55 -16.52
N ASN A 92 -4.42 -13.88 -17.14
CA ASN A 92 -4.40 -14.55 -18.44
C ASN A 92 -5.03 -13.69 -19.55
N SER A 93 -4.67 -12.40 -19.52
CA SER A 93 -5.21 -11.41 -20.46
C SER A 93 -4.78 -11.68 -21.90
N THR A 94 -5.59 -11.24 -22.86
CA THR A 94 -5.34 -11.45 -24.30
C THR A 94 -4.06 -10.76 -24.76
N ASN A 95 -3.86 -9.51 -24.38
CA ASN A 95 -2.73 -8.70 -24.83
C ASN A 95 -1.55 -8.67 -23.84
N GLY A 96 -1.73 -9.26 -22.66
CA GLY A 96 -0.72 -9.31 -21.60
C GLY A 96 -0.64 -8.03 -20.80
N THR A 97 -0.07 -8.17 -19.62
CA THR A 97 0.24 -7.09 -18.68
C THR A 97 1.72 -6.77 -18.76
N PHE A 98 2.05 -5.47 -18.82
CA PHE A 98 3.43 -5.00 -18.87
C PHE A 98 3.70 -4.09 -17.67
N LEU A 99 4.85 -4.30 -17.05
CA LEU A 99 5.36 -3.49 -15.94
C LEU A 99 6.72 -2.94 -16.36
N ASP A 100 6.84 -1.60 -16.38
CA ASP A 100 8.05 -0.88 -16.79
C ASP A 100 8.61 -1.38 -18.14
N GLY A 101 7.70 -1.64 -19.11
CA GLY A 101 8.00 -2.13 -20.44
C GLY A 101 8.20 -3.65 -20.57
N VAL A 102 8.30 -4.39 -19.47
CA VAL A 102 8.47 -5.84 -19.46
C VAL A 102 7.15 -6.56 -19.32
N ARG A 103 6.87 -7.56 -20.17
CA ARG A 103 5.69 -8.40 -20.02
C ARG A 103 5.83 -9.30 -18.80
N ILE A 104 4.83 -9.27 -17.94
CA ILE A 104 4.83 -10.04 -16.68
C ILE A 104 3.62 -10.96 -16.57
N ARG A 105 3.74 -11.98 -15.73
CA ARG A 105 2.61 -12.71 -15.14
C ARG A 105 2.31 -12.21 -13.75
N GLU A 106 3.34 -11.90 -12.99
CA GLU A 106 3.24 -11.32 -11.65
C GLU A 106 4.49 -10.48 -11.39
N GLY A 107 4.34 -9.33 -10.70
CA GLY A 107 5.46 -8.46 -10.34
C GLY A 107 5.09 -7.48 -9.23
N TYR A 108 6.08 -7.10 -8.43
CA TYR A 108 5.93 -6.07 -7.40
C TYR A 108 5.88 -4.68 -8.01
N LEU A 109 4.96 -3.86 -7.52
CA LEU A 109 4.83 -2.46 -7.89
C LEU A 109 5.70 -1.58 -6.99
N ALA A 110 6.53 -0.75 -7.61
CA ALA A 110 7.27 0.31 -6.95
C ALA A 110 6.59 1.68 -7.18
N ALA A 111 6.93 2.66 -6.37
CA ALA A 111 6.47 4.03 -6.60
C ALA A 111 6.90 4.52 -7.99
N GLY A 112 5.95 5.00 -8.79
CA GLY A 112 6.18 5.43 -10.17
C GLY A 112 6.19 4.31 -11.20
N SER A 113 5.98 3.04 -10.83
CA SER A 113 5.86 1.94 -11.79
C SER A 113 4.86 2.24 -12.89
N LEU A 114 5.28 2.07 -14.14
CA LEU A 114 4.45 2.23 -15.32
C LEU A 114 3.83 0.90 -15.70
N ILE A 115 2.51 0.82 -15.64
CA ILE A 115 1.72 -0.36 -15.98
C ILE A 115 1.06 -0.12 -17.33
N ARG A 116 1.17 -1.08 -18.25
CA ARG A 116 0.45 -1.05 -19.53
C ARG A 116 -0.43 -2.29 -19.66
N LEU A 117 -1.71 -2.03 -19.89
CA LEU A 117 -2.77 -3.02 -20.17
C LEU A 117 -3.38 -2.68 -21.53
N GLY A 118 -3.17 -3.52 -22.54
CA GLY A 118 -3.54 -3.17 -23.92
C GLY A 118 -2.83 -1.87 -24.38
N GLN A 119 -3.62 -0.85 -24.75
CA GLN A 119 -3.13 0.49 -25.13
C GLN A 119 -3.19 1.50 -23.98
N THR A 120 -3.73 1.12 -22.85
CA THR A 120 -3.86 1.96 -21.66
C THR A 120 -2.60 1.87 -20.80
N GLU A 121 -1.99 3.01 -20.53
CA GLU A 121 -0.89 3.13 -19.57
C GLU A 121 -1.32 3.87 -18.32
N MET A 122 -0.87 3.40 -17.17
CA MET A 122 -1.15 4.01 -15.88
C MET A 122 0.08 3.99 -14.99
N THR A 123 0.18 4.97 -14.09
CA THR A 123 1.23 5.05 -13.09
C THR A 123 0.69 4.65 -11.73
N PHE A 124 1.44 3.81 -11.04
CA PHE A 124 1.19 3.42 -9.66
C PHE A 124 1.90 4.36 -8.69
N SER A 125 1.21 4.80 -7.65
CA SER A 125 1.77 5.62 -6.58
C SER A 125 1.28 5.09 -5.23
N PRO A 126 2.17 4.51 -4.40
CA PRO A 126 1.81 4.21 -3.02
C PRO A 126 1.59 5.53 -2.26
N LEU A 127 0.53 5.58 -1.48
CA LEU A 127 0.19 6.67 -0.60
C LEU A 127 0.32 6.16 0.83
N GLU A 128 1.26 6.72 1.57
CA GLU A 128 1.36 6.45 3.01
C GLU A 128 0.73 7.63 3.75
N GLU A 129 -0.38 7.37 4.39
CA GLU A 129 -0.98 8.34 5.30
C GLU A 129 -0.56 7.99 6.72
N ARG A 130 0.26 8.84 7.31
CA ARG A 130 0.64 8.72 8.71
C ARG A 130 -0.46 9.32 9.56
N ILE A 131 -1.13 8.48 10.34
CA ILE A 131 -2.03 8.95 11.38
C ILE A 131 -1.21 9.04 12.65
N GLU A 132 -0.90 10.27 13.07
CA GLU A 132 -0.39 10.48 14.42
C GLU A 132 -1.48 10.07 15.39
N THR A 133 -1.19 9.14 16.27
CA THR A 133 -2.10 8.72 17.33
C THR A 133 -2.19 9.86 18.34
N VAL A 134 -3.21 10.70 18.19
CA VAL A 134 -3.57 11.68 19.19
C VAL A 134 -4.51 10.99 20.17
N GLN A 135 -4.17 11.05 21.45
CA GLN A 135 -5.08 10.56 22.48
C GLN A 135 -6.37 11.37 22.45
N SER A 136 -7.49 10.68 22.40
CA SER A 136 -8.79 11.34 22.58
C SER A 136 -8.87 11.95 23.98
N SER A 137 -9.44 13.13 24.09
CA SER A 137 -9.78 13.72 25.39
C SER A 137 -11.02 13.08 26.02
N ALA A 138 -11.79 12.32 25.21
CA ALA A 138 -12.97 11.63 25.65
C ALA A 138 -12.64 10.34 26.41
N ASP A 139 -13.48 9.99 27.38
CA ASP A 139 -13.43 8.73 28.12
C ASP A 139 -14.39 7.67 27.56
N ARG A 140 -15.02 7.97 26.41
CA ARG A 140 -15.94 7.09 25.70
C ARG A 140 -15.91 7.29 24.19
N PHE A 141 -16.25 6.23 23.47
CA PHE A 141 -16.52 6.25 22.03
C PHE A 141 -17.77 5.38 21.77
N GLY A 142 -18.91 6.02 21.45
CA GLY A 142 -20.19 5.32 21.39
C GLY A 142 -20.53 4.68 22.75
N GLU A 143 -20.73 3.37 22.77
CA GLU A 143 -20.98 2.58 24.00
C GLU A 143 -19.71 2.11 24.71
N LEU A 144 -18.53 2.27 24.09
CA LEU A 144 -17.25 1.90 24.68
C LEU A 144 -16.84 2.95 25.71
N ILE A 145 -16.52 2.52 26.93
CA ILE A 145 -16.09 3.39 28.03
C ILE A 145 -14.68 2.98 28.47
N GLY A 146 -13.78 3.96 28.60
CA GLY A 146 -12.43 3.72 29.10
C GLY A 146 -11.65 5.00 29.30
N SER A 147 -11.12 5.20 30.51
CA SER A 147 -10.34 6.39 30.89
C SER A 147 -8.83 6.16 30.88
N SER A 148 -8.38 4.92 30.66
CA SER A 148 -6.94 4.62 30.63
C SER A 148 -6.28 5.19 29.38
N THR A 149 -4.99 5.52 29.48
CA THR A 149 -4.18 6.04 28.35
C THR A 149 -4.30 5.15 27.09
N PRO A 150 -4.16 3.81 27.18
CA PRO A 150 -4.33 2.96 26.02
C PRO A 150 -5.74 3.04 25.39
N MET A 151 -6.79 3.17 26.21
CA MET A 151 -8.16 3.31 25.67
C MET A 151 -8.38 4.65 24.98
N ARG A 152 -7.82 5.72 25.50
CA ARG A 152 -7.88 7.04 24.84
C ARG A 152 -7.12 7.06 23.51
N GLU A 153 -6.05 6.28 23.37
CA GLU A 153 -5.35 6.07 22.10
C GLU A 153 -6.24 5.34 21.09
N VAL A 154 -6.90 4.26 21.54
CA VAL A 154 -7.88 3.54 20.73
C VAL A 154 -9.01 4.47 20.28
N PHE A 155 -9.57 5.28 21.18
CA PHE A 155 -10.62 6.23 20.84
C PHE A 155 -10.14 7.28 19.83
N GLY A 156 -8.94 7.83 19.99
CA GLY A 156 -8.37 8.77 19.03
C GLY A 156 -8.17 8.17 17.63
N ILE A 157 -7.87 6.88 17.53
CA ILE A 157 -7.81 6.14 16.26
C ILE A 157 -9.23 5.99 15.70
N LEU A 158 -10.18 5.52 16.53
CA LEU A 158 -11.57 5.29 16.10
C LEU A 158 -12.26 6.58 15.63
N GLU A 159 -12.06 7.71 16.30
CA GLU A 159 -12.60 9.01 15.90
C GLU A 159 -12.17 9.45 14.50
N ARG A 160 -10.94 9.06 14.10
CA ARG A 160 -10.39 9.40 12.76
C ARG A 160 -10.77 8.40 11.68
N VAL A 161 -10.93 7.12 12.05
CA VAL A 161 -11.19 6.05 11.08
C VAL A 161 -12.69 5.84 10.87
N ALA A 162 -13.53 6.06 11.90
CA ALA A 162 -14.96 5.86 11.81
C ALA A 162 -15.68 6.64 10.68
N PRO A 163 -15.22 7.86 10.29
CA PRO A 163 -15.80 8.56 9.14
C PRO A 163 -15.36 8.01 7.77
N THR A 164 -14.48 7.01 7.74
CA THR A 164 -13.93 6.45 6.50
C THR A 164 -14.45 5.03 6.27
N ASP A 165 -14.40 4.55 5.01
CA ASP A 165 -14.80 3.19 4.63
C ASP A 165 -13.68 2.14 4.89
N ILE A 166 -12.79 2.40 5.84
CA ILE A 166 -11.66 1.53 6.16
C ILE A 166 -12.10 0.45 7.15
N ALA A 167 -11.80 -0.80 6.83
CA ALA A 167 -11.98 -1.90 7.78
C ALA A 167 -10.93 -1.84 8.89
N VAL A 168 -11.37 -1.88 10.15
CA VAL A 168 -10.49 -1.87 11.34
C VAL A 168 -10.58 -3.23 12.01
N LEU A 169 -9.44 -3.90 12.19
CA LEU A 169 -9.32 -5.10 12.99
C LEU A 169 -8.65 -4.74 14.32
N ILE A 170 -9.35 -4.98 15.41
CA ILE A 170 -8.83 -4.83 16.77
C ILE A 170 -8.41 -6.23 17.25
N GLN A 171 -7.12 -6.38 17.57
CA GLN A 171 -6.54 -7.62 18.11
C GLN A 171 -6.07 -7.42 19.55
#